data_26395dcbf84073133404f3eac40927db
#
_entry.id   26395dcbf84073133404f3eac40927db
#
_cell.length_a   1.000
_cell.length_b   1.000
_cell.length_c   1.000
_cell.angle_alpha   90.00
_cell.angle_beta   90.00
_cell.angle_gamma   90.00
#
_symmetry.space_group_name_H-M   'P 1'
#
loop_
_entity.id
_entity.type
_entity.pdbx_description
1 polymer ?
#
loop_
_entity_poly.entity_id
_entity_poly.type
_entity_poly.pdbx_seq_one_letter_code
_entity_poly.pdbx_strand_id
1 'polypeptide(L)'
;MLTGRVPDDGRIYLAAAAGDSPFAPGTPLEPGLALVDPTPTWVYPDFPEEPAELLAADIPILYSGPDALVVDKPHGLPSTPNGRLLRATVQSLMRVRLGEPELVAAHRLDRDTRGLLVLSRNPATRGFLQSQFQRREVEKTYQAMAPDIPEIGAQWQEVALPMLKVKDDPQVRVGSAAALPIQPTLSTQLKTQGRAKSTVTRIRKLATRRCVATSETNAAAGTAATAVYELQPRTGHTHQLRALMNHLGAPIYGDDTYPAYCPGTGALQLRAVVIELALVASEEKGAIKNRQRIAIERFLEDPWSQWNRG
;
A
#
# COMPACT_ATOMS: atom_id res chain seq x y z
N MET A 1 -3.93 -17.13 27.99
CA MET A 1 -3.96 -17.72 29.37
C MET A 1 -2.86 -18.75 29.46
N LEU A 2 -1.92 -18.58 30.37
CA LEU A 2 -0.95 -19.60 30.76
C LEU A 2 -1.47 -20.39 31.95
N THR A 3 -1.13 -21.67 31.98
CA THR A 3 -1.47 -22.58 33.07
C THR A 3 -0.26 -23.42 33.45
N GLY A 4 -0.17 -23.81 34.71
CA GLY A 4 0.88 -24.68 35.24
C GLY A 4 2.18 -23.93 35.50
N ARG A 5 3.09 -23.85 34.56
CA ARG A 5 4.36 -23.12 34.70
C ARG A 5 4.59 -22.20 33.51
N VAL A 6 5.25 -21.06 33.76
CA VAL A 6 5.75 -20.18 32.71
C VAL A 6 6.82 -20.95 31.91
N PRO A 7 6.68 -21.06 30.58
CA PRO A 7 7.66 -21.77 29.76
C PRO A 7 9.05 -21.15 29.86
N ASP A 8 10.07 -22.00 29.84
CA ASP A 8 11.48 -21.63 29.68
C ASP A 8 11.89 -21.87 28.22
N ASP A 9 11.34 -21.07 27.33
CA ASP A 9 11.50 -21.20 25.89
C ASP A 9 12.18 -19.96 25.26
N GLY A 10 12.80 -19.13 26.10
CA GLY A 10 13.51 -17.91 25.70
C GLY A 10 12.57 -16.73 25.42
N ARG A 11 11.26 -16.87 25.56
CA ARG A 11 10.30 -15.78 25.35
C ARG A 11 10.06 -14.98 26.62
N ILE A 12 9.70 -13.72 26.44
CA ILE A 12 9.28 -12.86 27.55
C ILE A 12 7.76 -12.97 27.69
N TYR A 13 7.32 -13.39 28.87
CA TYR A 13 5.92 -13.48 29.25
C TYR A 13 5.60 -12.32 30.21
N LEU A 14 4.57 -11.53 29.91
CA LEU A 14 4.10 -10.44 30.77
C LEU A 14 2.69 -10.74 31.23
N ALA A 15 2.38 -10.50 32.52
CA ALA A 15 1.03 -10.58 33.00
C ALA A 15 0.12 -9.58 32.26
N ALA A 16 -1.07 -10.04 31.82
CA ALA A 16 -2.06 -9.20 31.15
C ALA A 16 -3.15 -8.73 32.14
N ALA A 17 -3.77 -7.61 31.85
CA ALA A 17 -4.89 -7.07 32.63
C ALA A 17 -6.15 -7.87 32.29
N ALA A 18 -6.49 -8.90 33.06
CA ALA A 18 -7.80 -9.54 33.01
C ALA A 18 -8.05 -10.38 34.27
N GLY A 19 -9.25 -10.26 34.83
CA GLY A 19 -9.72 -11.12 35.94
C GLY A 19 -8.92 -11.00 37.25
N ASP A 20 -8.94 -12.06 38.03
CA ASP A 20 -8.29 -12.12 39.33
C ASP A 20 -6.80 -12.50 39.24
N SER A 21 -6.07 -12.00 38.27
CA SER A 21 -4.63 -12.23 38.13
C SER A 21 -3.90 -11.72 39.40
N PRO A 22 -3.05 -12.52 40.05
CA PRO A 22 -2.28 -12.09 41.22
C PRO A 22 -1.13 -11.11 40.81
N PHE A 23 -0.92 -10.92 39.53
CA PHE A 23 0.14 -10.07 39.00
C PHE A 23 -0.41 -8.77 38.45
N ALA A 24 0.28 -7.67 38.69
CA ALA A 24 -0.03 -6.39 38.04
C ALA A 24 0.18 -6.49 36.52
N PRO A 25 -0.64 -5.83 35.69
CA PRO A 25 -0.45 -5.81 34.26
C PRO A 25 0.94 -5.32 33.86
N GLY A 26 1.57 -6.01 32.92
CA GLY A 26 2.93 -5.71 32.45
C GLY A 26 4.05 -6.30 33.31
N THR A 27 3.73 -7.00 34.43
CA THR A 27 4.76 -7.68 35.25
C THR A 27 5.41 -8.78 34.46
N PRO A 28 6.75 -8.82 34.33
CA PRO A 28 7.47 -9.94 33.75
C PRO A 28 7.26 -11.19 34.61
N LEU A 29 6.96 -12.31 33.96
CA LEU A 29 6.82 -13.61 34.57
C LEU A 29 8.09 -14.42 34.33
N GLU A 30 8.80 -14.75 35.40
CA GLU A 30 10.06 -15.49 35.32
C GLU A 30 9.84 -16.91 34.75
N PRO A 31 10.76 -17.40 33.89
CA PRO A 31 10.72 -18.77 33.40
C PRO A 31 10.65 -19.79 34.57
N GLY A 32 9.81 -20.79 34.42
CA GLY A 32 9.61 -21.80 35.45
C GLY A 32 8.68 -21.42 36.62
N LEU A 33 8.24 -20.18 36.73
CA LEU A 33 7.29 -19.71 37.75
C LEU A 33 6.02 -20.59 37.73
N ALA A 34 5.64 -21.14 38.86
CA ALA A 34 4.41 -21.89 38.99
C ALA A 34 3.21 -20.94 39.04
N LEU A 35 2.23 -21.20 38.22
CA LEU A 35 0.97 -20.46 38.16
C LEU A 35 -0.12 -21.30 38.85
N VAL A 36 -0.66 -20.81 39.96
CA VAL A 36 -1.71 -21.50 40.73
C VAL A 36 -3.00 -21.56 39.95
N ASP A 37 -3.33 -20.44 39.26
CA ASP A 37 -4.52 -20.28 38.44
C ASP A 37 -4.18 -19.91 36.98
N PRO A 38 -5.12 -20.15 36.04
CA PRO A 38 -4.94 -19.72 34.65
C PRO A 38 -4.70 -18.21 34.57
N THR A 39 -3.48 -17.81 34.26
CA THR A 39 -3.04 -16.41 34.26
C THR A 39 -3.09 -15.83 32.85
N PRO A 40 -3.85 -14.73 32.61
CA PRO A 40 -3.79 -13.99 31.37
C PRO A 40 -2.38 -13.47 31.13
N THR A 41 -1.81 -13.73 29.96
CA THR A 41 -0.44 -13.31 29.63
C THR A 41 -0.35 -12.75 28.22
N TRP A 42 0.50 -11.77 28.05
CA TRP A 42 1.06 -11.39 26.76
C TRP A 42 2.41 -12.11 26.60
N VAL A 43 2.65 -12.59 25.41
CA VAL A 43 3.94 -13.15 25.03
C VAL A 43 4.47 -12.37 23.82
N TYR A 44 5.74 -12.03 23.87
CA TYR A 44 6.41 -11.53 22.68
C TYR A 44 6.67 -12.72 21.76
N PRO A 45 6.02 -12.80 20.60
CA PRO A 45 6.29 -13.88 19.65
C PRO A 45 7.72 -13.74 19.11
N ASP A 46 8.33 -14.88 18.77
CA ASP A 46 9.54 -14.88 18.00
C ASP A 46 9.22 -14.29 16.62
N PHE A 47 9.79 -13.16 16.32
CA PHE A 47 9.67 -12.57 14.99
C PHE A 47 10.76 -13.16 14.10
N PRO A 48 10.40 -13.63 12.89
CA PRO A 48 11.42 -14.04 11.94
C PRO A 48 12.35 -12.84 11.65
N GLU A 49 13.60 -13.12 11.36
CA GLU A 49 14.53 -12.09 10.92
C GLU A 49 13.97 -11.39 9.68
N GLU A 50 13.92 -10.07 9.76
CA GLU A 50 13.44 -9.27 8.64
C GLU A 50 14.62 -8.90 7.73
N PRO A 51 14.45 -8.88 6.40
CA PRO A 51 15.53 -8.64 5.46
C PRO A 51 16.30 -7.34 5.75
N ALA A 52 17.63 -7.44 5.88
CA ALA A 52 18.49 -6.32 6.25
C ALA A 52 18.41 -5.16 5.24
N GLU A 53 18.26 -5.48 3.96
CA GLU A 53 18.08 -4.51 2.88
C GLU A 53 16.79 -3.68 3.04
N LEU A 54 15.71 -4.28 3.55
CA LEU A 54 14.47 -3.55 3.83
C LEU A 54 14.61 -2.68 5.09
N LEU A 55 15.33 -3.16 6.10
CA LEU A 55 15.60 -2.39 7.33
C LEU A 55 16.50 -1.17 7.03
N ALA A 56 17.42 -1.30 6.08
CA ALA A 56 18.31 -0.24 5.63
C ALA A 56 17.72 0.65 4.51
N ALA A 57 16.49 0.37 4.06
CA ALA A 57 15.90 1.06 2.92
C ALA A 57 15.94 2.59 3.07
N ASP A 58 16.38 3.31 2.03
CA ASP A 58 16.31 4.76 1.99
C ASP A 58 14.84 5.21 1.78
N ILE A 59 14.41 6.18 2.60
CA ILE A 59 13.04 6.72 2.57
C ILE A 59 13.14 8.24 2.60
N PRO A 60 13.28 8.91 1.44
CA PRO A 60 13.38 10.36 1.37
C PRO A 60 12.14 11.04 1.92
N ILE A 61 12.34 12.08 2.72
CA ILE A 61 11.28 12.97 3.19
C ILE A 61 11.09 14.09 2.15
N LEU A 62 9.87 14.23 1.64
CA LEU A 62 9.52 15.23 0.63
C LEU A 62 8.75 16.41 1.22
N TYR A 63 8.05 16.19 2.32
CA TYR A 63 7.36 17.23 3.08
C TYR A 63 7.40 16.88 4.56
N SER A 64 7.65 17.90 5.40
CA SER A 64 7.68 17.76 6.87
C SER A 64 6.96 18.96 7.49
N GLY A 65 5.72 18.76 7.91
CA GLY A 65 4.91 19.72 8.63
C GLY A 65 4.53 19.24 10.03
N PRO A 66 3.84 20.06 10.83
CA PRO A 66 3.47 19.69 12.19
C PRO A 66 2.47 18.53 12.26
N ASP A 67 1.56 18.42 11.27
CA ASP A 67 0.49 17.41 11.27
C ASP A 67 0.80 16.22 10.39
N ALA A 68 1.61 16.41 9.34
CA ALA A 68 1.87 15.39 8.34
C ALA A 68 3.33 15.36 7.91
N LEU A 69 3.77 14.16 7.60
CA LEU A 69 5.00 13.84 6.92
C LEU A 69 4.66 13.17 5.58
N VAL A 70 5.32 13.56 4.50
CA VAL A 70 5.18 12.85 3.22
C VAL A 70 6.54 12.34 2.80
N VAL A 71 6.60 11.06 2.51
CA VAL A 71 7.82 10.36 2.14
C VAL A 71 7.71 9.72 0.76
N ASP A 72 8.85 9.48 0.14
CA ASP A 72 8.97 8.70 -1.07
C ASP A 72 9.19 7.23 -0.71
N LYS A 73 8.11 6.44 -0.70
CA LYS A 73 8.19 5.03 -0.37
C LYS A 73 8.95 4.25 -1.46
N PRO A 74 10.01 3.51 -1.11
CA PRO A 74 10.71 2.66 -2.07
C PRO A 74 9.86 1.43 -2.48
N HIS A 75 10.29 0.76 -3.57
CA HIS A 75 9.77 -0.54 -3.97
C HIS A 75 10.05 -1.59 -2.90
N GLY A 76 9.18 -2.60 -2.80
CA GLY A 76 9.36 -3.77 -1.92
C GLY A 76 9.09 -3.52 -0.44
N LEU A 77 9.05 -2.25 0.02
CA LEU A 77 8.83 -1.91 1.43
C LEU A 77 7.33 -1.71 1.72
N PRO A 78 6.73 -2.47 2.66
CA PRO A 78 5.34 -2.23 3.06
C PRO A 78 5.12 -0.86 3.69
N SER A 79 3.95 -0.29 3.52
CA SER A 79 3.58 1.00 4.14
C SER A 79 3.44 0.88 5.66
N THR A 80 2.82 -0.19 6.13
CA THR A 80 2.47 -0.43 7.55
C THR A 80 2.81 -1.86 7.95
N PRO A 81 3.01 -2.13 9.24
CA PRO A 81 3.18 -3.48 9.76
C PRO A 81 2.10 -4.44 9.26
N ASN A 82 2.51 -5.65 8.95
CA ASN A 82 1.66 -6.76 8.57
C ASN A 82 2.14 -8.02 9.31
N GLY A 83 1.43 -9.14 9.18
CA GLY A 83 1.75 -10.34 9.94
C GLY A 83 3.13 -10.98 9.67
N ARG A 84 3.90 -10.48 8.70
CA ARG A 84 5.23 -10.99 8.35
C ARG A 84 6.35 -9.98 8.57
N LEU A 85 6.10 -8.69 8.34
CA LEU A 85 7.05 -7.60 8.48
C LEU A 85 6.48 -6.58 9.47
N LEU A 86 7.19 -6.33 10.55
CA LEU A 86 6.78 -5.41 11.61
C LEU A 86 7.71 -4.20 11.70
N ARG A 87 9.03 -4.43 11.64
CA ARG A 87 10.06 -3.40 11.69
C ARG A 87 10.36 -2.83 10.31
N ALA A 88 10.53 -3.71 9.31
CA ALA A 88 10.81 -3.35 7.93
C ALA A 88 9.55 -2.85 7.21
N THR A 89 9.01 -1.74 7.67
CA THR A 89 7.90 -1.01 7.05
C THR A 89 8.16 0.48 7.11
N VAL A 90 7.59 1.25 6.18
CA VAL A 90 7.79 2.73 6.18
C VAL A 90 7.42 3.32 7.53
N GLN A 91 6.25 2.97 8.06
CA GLN A 91 5.79 3.50 9.35
C GLN A 91 6.74 3.18 10.49
N SER A 92 7.19 1.93 10.63
CA SER A 92 8.08 1.52 11.72
C SER A 92 9.47 2.13 11.61
N LEU A 93 10.04 2.14 10.40
CA LEU A 93 11.35 2.75 10.16
C LEU A 93 11.35 4.25 10.41
N MET A 94 10.31 4.96 9.95
CA MET A 94 10.22 6.41 10.17
C MET A 94 9.99 6.76 11.63
N ARG A 95 9.23 5.97 12.38
CA ARG A 95 9.09 6.12 13.84
C ARG A 95 10.45 6.08 14.55
N VAL A 96 11.26 5.08 14.22
CA VAL A 96 12.58 4.90 14.82
C VAL A 96 13.55 6.00 14.40
N ARG A 97 13.62 6.30 13.09
CA ARG A 97 14.56 7.29 12.54
C ARG A 97 14.32 8.70 13.05
N LEU A 98 13.05 9.06 13.26
CA LEU A 98 12.66 10.40 13.71
C LEU A 98 12.46 10.49 15.23
N GLY A 99 12.44 9.36 15.95
CA GLY A 99 12.09 9.35 17.37
C GLY A 99 10.60 9.71 17.61
N GLU A 100 9.72 9.44 16.64
CA GLU A 100 8.30 9.80 16.67
C GLU A 100 7.40 8.57 16.77
N PRO A 101 7.15 8.00 17.97
CA PRO A 101 6.38 6.78 18.14
C PRO A 101 4.92 6.91 17.68
N GLU A 102 4.36 8.12 17.72
CA GLU A 102 2.98 8.41 17.33
C GLU A 102 2.76 8.53 15.82
N LEU A 103 3.81 8.44 15.01
CA LEU A 103 3.71 8.52 13.55
C LEU A 103 2.89 7.34 12.99
N VAL A 104 1.82 7.63 12.24
CA VAL A 104 0.92 6.62 11.67
C VAL A 104 0.63 6.92 10.21
N ALA A 105 0.69 5.91 9.35
CA ALA A 105 0.31 6.07 7.94
C ALA A 105 -1.17 6.50 7.82
N ALA A 106 -1.43 7.58 7.08
CA ALA A 106 -2.78 8.06 6.82
C ALA A 106 -3.49 7.25 5.74
N HIS A 107 -2.73 6.66 4.84
CA HIS A 107 -3.18 5.70 3.82
C HIS A 107 -2.09 4.67 3.57
N ARG A 108 -2.30 3.78 2.62
CA ARG A 108 -1.32 2.77 2.25
C ARG A 108 -1.13 2.69 0.73
N LEU A 109 0.09 2.38 0.33
CA LEU A 109 0.45 1.88 -0.98
C LEU A 109 0.71 0.37 -0.88
N ASP A 110 0.53 -0.35 -1.97
CA ASP A 110 0.95 -1.76 -2.04
C ASP A 110 2.46 -1.86 -1.84
N ARG A 111 2.94 -3.02 -1.40
CA ARG A 111 4.35 -3.26 -1.10
C ARG A 111 5.27 -2.79 -2.25
N ASP A 112 4.92 -3.16 -3.46
CA ASP A 112 5.76 -2.95 -4.64
C ASP A 112 5.50 -1.60 -5.35
N THR A 113 4.40 -0.91 -5.01
CA THR A 113 4.12 0.45 -5.49
C THR A 113 5.02 1.46 -4.80
N ARG A 114 5.73 2.27 -5.58
CA ARG A 114 6.62 3.36 -5.12
C ARG A 114 5.86 4.67 -4.92
N GLY A 115 6.51 5.66 -4.29
CA GLY A 115 6.12 7.07 -4.32
C GLY A 115 5.47 7.59 -3.07
N LEU A 116 4.66 8.62 -3.22
CA LEU A 116 4.16 9.46 -2.14
C LEU A 116 3.29 8.71 -1.14
N LEU A 117 3.77 8.62 0.10
CA LEU A 117 3.06 8.07 1.24
C LEU A 117 2.94 9.13 2.34
N VAL A 118 1.72 9.39 2.78
CA VAL A 118 1.42 10.35 3.85
C VAL A 118 1.35 9.65 5.19
N LEU A 119 2.07 10.19 6.17
CA LEU A 119 2.00 9.77 7.56
C LEU A 119 1.49 10.95 8.41
N SER A 120 0.61 10.65 9.36
CA SER A 120 0.14 11.60 10.37
C SER A 120 1.12 11.66 11.52
N ARG A 121 1.54 12.85 11.91
CA ARG A 121 2.41 13.11 13.08
C ARG A 121 1.62 13.41 14.33
N ASN A 122 0.56 14.19 14.19
CA ASN A 122 -0.22 14.72 15.29
C ASN A 122 -1.46 13.85 15.55
N PRO A 123 -1.58 13.21 16.74
CA PRO A 123 -2.77 12.43 17.09
C PRO A 123 -4.07 13.25 17.07
N ALA A 124 -4.02 14.54 17.42
CA ALA A 124 -5.21 15.39 17.46
C ALA A 124 -5.82 15.63 16.06
N THR A 125 -4.98 15.77 15.03
CA THR A 125 -5.43 16.01 13.64
C THR A 125 -5.50 14.77 12.79
N ARG A 126 -5.05 13.61 13.30
CA ARG A 126 -5.01 12.32 12.61
C ARG A 126 -6.34 11.91 12.00
N GLY A 127 -7.42 12.03 12.80
CA GLY A 127 -8.77 11.69 12.35
C GLY A 127 -9.21 12.53 11.14
N PHE A 128 -8.89 13.83 11.15
CA PHE A 128 -9.16 14.71 10.01
C PHE A 128 -8.38 14.26 8.77
N LEU A 129 -7.08 13.98 8.89
CA LEU A 129 -6.24 13.57 7.79
C LEU A 129 -6.70 12.24 7.18
N GLN A 130 -6.95 11.22 8.01
CA GLN A 130 -7.40 9.90 7.55
C GLN A 130 -8.80 9.94 6.93
N SER A 131 -9.70 10.79 7.45
CA SER A 131 -11.06 10.91 6.94
C SER A 131 -11.13 11.41 5.51
N GLN A 132 -10.17 12.22 5.05
CA GLN A 132 -10.09 12.68 3.65
C GLN A 132 -9.86 11.52 2.69
N PHE A 133 -9.00 10.55 3.06
CA PHE A 133 -8.79 9.33 2.26
C PHE A 133 -10.06 8.46 2.23
N GLN A 134 -10.74 8.32 3.37
CA GLN A 134 -11.97 7.55 3.48
C GLN A 134 -13.10 8.17 2.63
N ARG A 135 -13.22 9.50 2.65
CA ARG A 135 -14.22 10.27 1.90
C ARG A 135 -13.83 10.52 0.45
N ARG A 136 -12.61 10.07 0.03
CA ARG A 136 -12.09 10.25 -1.33
C ARG A 136 -11.91 11.73 -1.72
N GLU A 137 -11.60 12.57 -0.76
CA GLU A 137 -11.34 14.00 -0.94
C GLU A 137 -9.88 14.26 -1.35
N VAL A 138 -9.00 13.27 -1.20
CA VAL A 138 -7.59 13.33 -1.60
C VAL A 138 -7.46 12.99 -3.07
N GLU A 139 -6.88 13.89 -3.84
CA GLU A 139 -6.51 13.63 -5.22
C GLU A 139 -5.13 12.98 -5.29
N LYS A 140 -5.03 11.93 -6.11
CA LYS A 140 -3.80 11.15 -6.28
C LYS A 140 -3.54 10.92 -7.76
N THR A 141 -2.32 11.18 -8.19
CA THR A 141 -1.87 10.83 -9.54
C THR A 141 -0.74 9.83 -9.43
N TYR A 142 -0.83 8.80 -10.24
CA TYR A 142 0.19 7.77 -10.39
C TYR A 142 0.73 7.81 -11.82
N GLN A 143 1.98 7.40 -11.97
CA GLN A 143 2.56 7.09 -13.27
C GLN A 143 2.85 5.60 -13.35
N ALA A 144 2.58 5.02 -14.52
CA ALA A 144 2.84 3.62 -14.82
C ALA A 144 3.52 3.48 -16.17
N MET A 145 4.47 2.55 -16.28
CA MET A 145 5.07 2.17 -17.55
C MET A 145 4.52 0.79 -17.96
N ALA A 146 3.99 0.73 -19.17
CA ALA A 146 3.31 -0.45 -19.70
C ALA A 146 3.40 -0.51 -21.24
N PRO A 147 3.00 -1.61 -21.87
CA PRO A 147 2.81 -1.65 -23.33
C PRO A 147 1.90 -0.52 -23.83
N ASP A 148 2.13 -0.05 -25.05
CA ASP A 148 1.33 1.01 -25.65
C ASP A 148 -0.10 0.54 -25.94
N ILE A 149 -1.09 1.32 -25.49
CA ILE A 149 -2.52 1.16 -25.80
C ILE A 149 -2.87 2.26 -26.82
N PRO A 150 -3.07 1.95 -28.11
CA PRO A 150 -3.32 2.96 -29.14
C PRO A 150 -4.54 3.84 -28.85
N GLU A 151 -5.58 3.28 -28.24
CA GLU A 151 -6.85 3.93 -27.95
C GLU A 151 -6.74 4.96 -26.84
N ILE A 152 -5.70 4.92 -26.01
CA ILE A 152 -5.44 5.89 -24.96
C ILE A 152 -4.53 6.99 -25.52
N GLY A 153 -5.05 8.23 -25.57
CA GLY A 153 -4.31 9.40 -26.00
C GLY A 153 -3.84 10.30 -24.84
N ALA A 154 -3.41 11.52 -25.18
CA ALA A 154 -2.99 12.54 -24.22
C ALA A 154 -4.15 13.16 -23.41
N GLN A 155 -5.38 13.00 -23.90
CA GLN A 155 -6.56 13.49 -23.20
C GLN A 155 -7.00 12.50 -22.12
N TRP A 156 -7.50 13.04 -21.00
CA TRP A 156 -8.04 12.22 -19.93
C TRP A 156 -9.27 11.43 -20.39
N GLN A 157 -9.23 10.13 -20.15
CA GLN A 157 -10.36 9.23 -20.35
C GLN A 157 -10.74 8.63 -18.99
N GLU A 158 -12.03 8.41 -18.74
CA GLU A 158 -12.51 7.80 -17.53
C GLU A 158 -12.91 6.35 -17.78
N VAL A 159 -12.39 5.44 -16.94
CA VAL A 159 -12.69 4.01 -17.01
C VAL A 159 -13.32 3.58 -15.70
N ALA A 160 -14.55 3.08 -15.79
CA ALA A 160 -15.29 2.54 -14.66
C ALA A 160 -15.41 1.03 -14.80
N LEU A 161 -14.92 0.28 -13.79
CA LEU A 161 -14.90 -1.19 -13.82
C LEU A 161 -15.32 -1.75 -12.46
N PRO A 162 -16.14 -2.80 -12.43
CA PRO A 162 -16.36 -3.56 -11.21
C PRO A 162 -15.14 -4.45 -10.93
N MET A 163 -14.68 -4.44 -9.68
CA MET A 163 -13.55 -5.23 -9.24
C MET A 163 -13.92 -6.09 -8.03
N LEU A 164 -13.48 -7.33 -7.99
CA LEU A 164 -13.71 -8.29 -6.93
C LEU A 164 -12.38 -8.83 -6.41
N LYS A 165 -12.09 -8.59 -5.12
CA LYS A 165 -11.00 -9.28 -4.41
C LYS A 165 -11.57 -10.56 -3.80
N VAL A 166 -11.06 -11.69 -4.26
CA VAL A 166 -11.35 -13.01 -3.69
C VAL A 166 -10.34 -13.29 -2.59
N LYS A 167 -10.78 -13.92 -1.50
CA LYS A 167 -9.89 -14.35 -0.42
C LYS A 167 -8.89 -15.38 -0.98
N ASP A 168 -7.65 -15.29 -0.55
CA ASP A 168 -6.54 -16.17 -0.94
C ASP A 168 -6.18 -16.16 -2.45
N ASP A 169 -6.86 -15.38 -3.27
CA ASP A 169 -6.47 -15.10 -4.65
C ASP A 169 -5.51 -13.90 -4.68
N PRO A 170 -4.27 -14.00 -5.17
CA PRO A 170 -3.37 -12.85 -5.27
C PRO A 170 -3.93 -11.76 -6.19
N GLN A 171 -4.72 -12.14 -7.20
CA GLN A 171 -5.29 -11.22 -8.18
C GLN A 171 -6.63 -10.62 -7.72
N VAL A 172 -6.94 -9.45 -8.26
CA VAL A 172 -8.28 -8.84 -8.25
C VAL A 172 -8.92 -9.15 -9.59
N ARG A 173 -10.12 -9.72 -9.59
CA ARG A 173 -10.87 -10.01 -10.80
C ARG A 173 -11.61 -8.76 -11.26
N VAL A 174 -11.53 -8.50 -12.56
CA VAL A 174 -12.19 -7.37 -13.21
C VAL A 174 -13.32 -7.92 -14.08
N GLY A 175 -14.54 -7.36 -13.91
CA GLY A 175 -15.67 -7.69 -14.76
C GLY A 175 -15.94 -6.57 -15.78
N SER A 176 -16.52 -6.90 -16.93
CA SER A 176 -17.15 -5.88 -17.77
C SER A 176 -18.45 -5.42 -17.09
N ALA A 177 -18.85 -4.17 -17.31
CA ALA A 177 -20.12 -3.66 -16.80
C ALA A 177 -21.34 -4.49 -17.27
N ALA A 178 -21.18 -5.23 -18.40
CA ALA A 178 -22.18 -6.15 -18.96
C ALA A 178 -21.94 -7.63 -18.61
N ALA A 179 -20.84 -8.02 -18.03
CA ALA A 179 -20.40 -9.43 -17.88
C ALA A 179 -20.12 -9.87 -16.43
N LEU A 180 -20.65 -9.17 -15.43
CA LEU A 180 -20.93 -9.81 -14.16
C LEU A 180 -22.34 -10.42 -14.25
N PRO A 181 -22.47 -11.68 -14.70
CA PRO A 181 -23.77 -12.32 -14.67
C PRO A 181 -24.12 -12.50 -13.20
N ILE A 182 -25.16 -11.84 -12.78
CA ILE A 182 -25.98 -12.30 -11.66
C ILE A 182 -26.66 -13.59 -12.17
N GLN A 183 -25.87 -14.64 -12.37
CA GLN A 183 -26.43 -15.97 -12.61
C GLN A 183 -26.56 -16.67 -11.25
N PRO A 184 -27.76 -17.18 -10.92
CA PRO A 184 -28.06 -17.75 -9.60
C PRO A 184 -27.21 -19.00 -9.25
N THR A 185 -26.62 -19.67 -10.22
CA THR A 185 -25.79 -20.88 -10.03
C THR A 185 -24.37 -20.60 -9.54
N LEU A 186 -23.83 -19.38 -9.73
CA LEU A 186 -22.55 -18.95 -9.15
C LEU A 186 -22.75 -18.24 -7.80
N SER A 187 -24.02 -17.87 -7.47
CA SER A 187 -24.36 -17.05 -6.30
C SER A 187 -24.15 -17.75 -4.97
N THR A 188 -24.10 -19.07 -4.93
CA THR A 188 -23.92 -19.82 -3.68
C THR A 188 -22.44 -19.90 -3.28
N GLN A 189 -21.51 -19.91 -4.24
CA GLN A 189 -20.06 -19.86 -3.97
C GLN A 189 -19.54 -18.43 -3.79
N LEU A 190 -20.17 -17.43 -4.42
CA LEU A 190 -19.78 -16.02 -4.30
C LEU A 190 -20.28 -15.34 -3.01
N LYS A 191 -21.28 -15.88 -2.32
CA LYS A 191 -21.72 -15.38 -1.01
C LYS A 191 -20.68 -15.47 0.08
N THR A 192 -19.67 -16.31 -0.10
CA THR A 192 -18.55 -16.49 0.84
C THR A 192 -17.30 -15.68 0.43
N GLN A 193 -17.25 -15.01 -0.74
CA GLN A 193 -16.01 -14.50 -1.33
C GLN A 193 -15.92 -12.97 -1.48
N GLY A 194 -16.91 -12.21 -1.05
CA GLY A 194 -16.86 -10.74 -1.09
C GLY A 194 -17.77 -10.12 -2.16
N ARG A 195 -18.07 -8.81 -1.99
CA ARG A 195 -18.91 -8.04 -2.89
C ARG A 195 -18.05 -7.28 -3.90
N ALA A 196 -18.37 -7.39 -5.19
CA ALA A 196 -17.74 -6.57 -6.22
C ALA A 196 -17.91 -5.07 -5.89
N LYS A 197 -16.84 -4.29 -6.06
CA LYS A 197 -16.82 -2.85 -5.82
C LYS A 197 -16.65 -2.13 -7.14
N SER A 198 -17.47 -1.09 -7.36
CA SER A 198 -17.28 -0.20 -8.49
C SER A 198 -16.03 0.63 -8.29
N THR A 199 -15.16 0.65 -9.31
CA THR A 199 -13.95 1.47 -9.34
C THR A 199 -14.02 2.46 -10.48
N VAL A 200 -13.45 3.64 -10.28
CA VAL A 200 -13.33 4.68 -11.29
C VAL A 200 -11.89 5.18 -11.32
N THR A 201 -11.30 5.19 -12.50
CA THR A 201 -9.94 5.71 -12.74
C THR A 201 -9.93 6.56 -14.00
N ARG A 202 -9.34 7.75 -13.94
CA ARG A 202 -8.99 8.52 -15.14
C ARG A 202 -7.60 8.11 -15.59
N ILE A 203 -7.42 7.96 -16.89
CA ILE A 203 -6.17 7.57 -17.54
C ILE A 203 -5.86 8.48 -18.70
N ARG A 204 -4.59 8.81 -18.89
CA ARG A 204 -4.06 9.42 -20.12
C ARG A 204 -2.65 8.91 -20.40
N LYS A 205 -2.24 9.01 -21.64
CA LYS A 205 -0.88 8.70 -22.09
C LYS A 205 -0.03 9.98 -22.07
N LEU A 206 1.15 9.91 -21.45
CA LEU A 206 2.10 11.04 -21.42
C LEU A 206 3.11 10.96 -22.55
N ALA A 207 3.67 9.77 -22.78
CA ALA A 207 4.75 9.57 -23.73
C ALA A 207 4.73 8.15 -24.27
N THR A 208 5.24 7.97 -25.48
CA THR A 208 5.45 6.66 -26.10
C THR A 208 6.87 6.57 -26.63
N ARG A 209 7.53 5.45 -26.38
CA ARG A 209 8.84 5.10 -26.94
C ARG A 209 8.74 3.79 -27.69
N ARG A 210 9.17 3.77 -28.93
CA ARG A 210 9.34 2.52 -29.70
C ARG A 210 10.72 1.96 -29.38
N CYS A 211 10.77 0.76 -28.86
CA CYS A 211 12.01 0.00 -28.77
C CYS A 211 12.33 -0.52 -30.16
N VAL A 212 13.38 0.01 -30.78
CA VAL A 212 13.96 -0.62 -31.96
C VAL A 212 14.61 -1.92 -31.45
N ALA A 213 14.08 -3.06 -31.83
CA ALA A 213 14.72 -4.34 -31.54
C ALA A 213 16.10 -4.32 -32.17
N THR A 214 17.15 -4.21 -31.34
CA THR A 214 18.51 -4.51 -31.81
C THR A 214 18.53 -6.00 -32.16
N SER A 215 18.80 -6.24 -33.41
CA SER A 215 18.89 -7.59 -34.02
C SER A 215 19.75 -8.50 -33.17
N GLU A 216 19.18 -9.54 -32.58
CA GLU A 216 19.81 -10.86 -32.40
C GLU A 216 18.92 -11.92 -31.72
N THR A 217 17.71 -11.56 -31.24
CA THR A 217 16.80 -12.57 -30.70
C THR A 217 15.39 -12.44 -31.30
N ASN A 218 15.05 -13.38 -32.17
CA ASN A 218 13.73 -13.71 -32.72
C ASN A 218 12.97 -12.59 -33.47
N ALA A 219 13.03 -12.67 -34.78
CA ALA A 219 12.34 -11.87 -35.80
C ALA A 219 10.79 -11.96 -35.81
N ALA A 220 10.15 -12.40 -34.72
CA ALA A 220 8.69 -12.49 -34.59
C ALA A 220 8.09 -11.53 -33.54
N ALA A 221 8.91 -10.80 -32.77
CA ALA A 221 8.41 -9.75 -31.87
C ALA A 221 8.38 -8.44 -32.66
N GLY A 222 7.22 -8.07 -33.21
CA GLY A 222 6.95 -6.72 -33.72
C GLY A 222 7.42 -5.67 -32.71
N THR A 223 7.87 -4.51 -33.21
CA THR A 223 8.34 -3.36 -32.43
C THR A 223 7.31 -2.98 -31.34
N ALA A 224 7.42 -3.60 -30.16
CA ALA A 224 6.52 -3.31 -29.07
C ALA A 224 6.79 -1.90 -28.58
N ALA A 225 5.83 -1.03 -28.74
CA ALA A 225 5.90 0.33 -28.20
C ALA A 225 5.61 0.28 -26.69
N THR A 226 6.39 1.01 -25.93
CA THR A 226 6.21 1.24 -24.50
C THR A 226 5.68 2.62 -24.26
N ALA A 227 4.74 2.77 -23.34
CA ALA A 227 4.17 4.06 -22.99
C ALA A 227 4.22 4.33 -21.48
N VAL A 228 4.26 5.61 -21.12
CA VAL A 228 4.04 6.09 -19.77
C VAL A 228 2.64 6.66 -19.67
N TYR A 229 1.90 6.19 -18.68
CA TYR A 229 0.53 6.61 -18.40
C TYR A 229 0.44 7.39 -17.10
N GLU A 230 -0.43 8.38 -17.05
CA GLU A 230 -0.95 8.92 -15.80
C GLU A 230 -2.29 8.29 -15.46
N LEU A 231 -2.45 7.96 -14.19
CA LEU A 231 -3.61 7.29 -13.64
C LEU A 231 -4.11 8.05 -12.41
N GLN A 232 -5.37 8.48 -12.41
CA GLN A 232 -6.02 9.15 -11.28
C GLN A 232 -7.17 8.31 -10.74
N PRO A 233 -6.94 7.46 -9.72
CA PRO A 233 -8.01 6.68 -9.13
C PRO A 233 -8.93 7.56 -8.27
N ARG A 234 -10.22 7.61 -8.61
CA ARG A 234 -11.27 8.23 -7.80
C ARG A 234 -11.70 7.35 -6.63
N THR A 235 -11.35 6.08 -6.68
CA THR A 235 -11.55 5.06 -5.64
C THR A 235 -10.20 4.52 -5.20
N GLY A 236 -10.13 3.84 -4.05
CA GLY A 236 -8.88 3.28 -3.54
C GLY A 236 -9.07 1.81 -3.16
N HIS A 237 -9.00 0.91 -4.12
CA HIS A 237 -9.12 -0.53 -3.89
C HIS A 237 -7.79 -1.25 -4.14
N THR A 238 -7.61 -2.38 -3.47
CA THR A 238 -6.43 -3.24 -3.64
C THR A 238 -6.17 -3.50 -5.12
N HIS A 239 -4.94 -3.32 -5.56
CA HIS A 239 -4.46 -3.54 -6.94
C HIS A 239 -5.28 -2.83 -8.04
N GLN A 240 -6.07 -1.79 -7.70
CA GLN A 240 -7.00 -1.16 -8.66
C GLN A 240 -6.32 -0.78 -9.97
N LEU A 241 -5.18 -0.09 -9.93
CA LEU A 241 -4.48 0.38 -11.12
C LEU A 241 -3.81 -0.77 -11.87
N ARG A 242 -3.25 -1.74 -11.15
CA ARG A 242 -2.62 -2.92 -11.72
C ARG A 242 -3.63 -3.79 -12.47
N ALA A 243 -4.78 -4.06 -11.84
CA ALA A 243 -5.88 -4.82 -12.43
C ALA A 243 -6.51 -4.09 -13.62
N LEU A 244 -6.65 -2.75 -13.55
CA LEU A 244 -7.13 -1.93 -14.67
C LEU A 244 -6.20 -2.06 -15.88
N MET A 245 -4.90 -1.82 -15.71
CA MET A 245 -3.94 -1.86 -16.81
C MET A 245 -3.86 -3.25 -17.45
N ASN A 246 -3.89 -4.31 -16.63
CA ASN A 246 -3.99 -5.67 -17.14
C ASN A 246 -5.29 -5.91 -17.95
N HIS A 247 -6.43 -5.42 -17.47
CA HIS A 247 -7.73 -5.51 -18.16
C HIS A 247 -7.71 -4.80 -19.52
N LEU A 248 -6.99 -3.69 -19.63
CA LEU A 248 -6.80 -2.95 -20.89
C LEU A 248 -5.77 -3.63 -21.83
N GLY A 249 -5.27 -4.81 -21.48
CA GLY A 249 -4.30 -5.56 -22.29
C GLY A 249 -2.85 -5.05 -22.19
N ALA A 250 -2.57 -4.11 -21.28
CA ALA A 250 -1.25 -3.54 -21.05
C ALA A 250 -0.84 -3.67 -19.57
N PRO A 251 -0.51 -4.88 -19.08
CA PRO A 251 -0.05 -5.07 -17.71
C PRO A 251 1.20 -4.21 -17.45
N ILE A 252 1.26 -3.63 -16.24
CA ILE A 252 2.37 -2.75 -15.84
C ILE A 252 3.67 -3.57 -15.81
N TYR A 253 4.76 -3.04 -16.34
CA TYR A 253 6.04 -3.73 -16.32
C TYR A 253 6.52 -4.01 -14.90
N GLY A 254 7.13 -5.18 -14.71
CA GLY A 254 7.59 -5.64 -13.39
C GLY A 254 6.47 -6.03 -12.43
N ASP A 255 5.23 -6.18 -12.93
CA ASP A 255 4.13 -6.65 -12.10
C ASP A 255 4.24 -8.16 -11.85
N ASP A 256 4.37 -8.55 -10.57
CA ASP A 256 4.49 -9.95 -10.14
C ASP A 256 3.16 -10.68 -10.03
N THR A 257 2.05 -9.98 -10.19
CA THR A 257 0.70 -10.51 -10.00
C THR A 257 -0.09 -10.60 -11.30
N TYR A 258 0.16 -9.68 -12.23
CA TYR A 258 -0.56 -9.56 -13.51
C TYR A 258 0.39 -9.63 -14.70
N PRO A 259 -0.01 -10.29 -15.81
CA PRO A 259 -1.27 -11.00 -16.05
C PRO A 259 -1.39 -12.34 -15.30
N ALA A 260 -0.26 -12.90 -14.88
CA ALA A 260 -0.19 -14.14 -14.11
C ALA A 260 0.78 -13.96 -12.94
N TYR A 261 0.50 -14.58 -11.80
CA TYR A 261 1.38 -14.51 -10.65
C TYR A 261 2.73 -15.14 -10.99
N CYS A 262 3.77 -14.30 -10.97
CA CYS A 262 5.15 -14.68 -11.27
C CYS A 262 6.09 -13.84 -10.37
N PRO A 263 6.41 -14.30 -9.17
CA PRO A 263 7.29 -13.55 -8.26
C PRO A 263 8.70 -13.41 -8.86
N GLY A 264 9.32 -12.26 -8.61
CA GLY A 264 10.68 -11.96 -9.07
C GLY A 264 10.77 -11.38 -10.49
N THR A 265 9.66 -10.88 -11.07
CA THR A 265 9.63 -10.27 -12.42
C THR A 265 10.32 -8.90 -12.51
N GLY A 266 10.96 -8.45 -11.42
CA GLY A 266 11.61 -7.15 -11.33
C GLY A 266 10.79 -6.12 -10.53
N ALA A 267 11.20 -4.85 -10.59
CA ALA A 267 10.53 -3.80 -9.86
C ALA A 267 9.29 -3.31 -10.58
N LEU A 268 8.14 -3.35 -9.93
CA LEU A 268 6.87 -2.81 -10.44
C LEU A 268 7.02 -1.36 -10.88
N GLN A 269 6.71 -1.07 -12.13
CA GLN A 269 6.82 0.26 -12.73
C GLN A 269 5.54 1.08 -12.48
N LEU A 270 5.17 1.22 -11.21
CA LEU A 270 4.04 2.01 -10.73
C LEU A 270 4.47 2.91 -9.58
N ARG A 271 4.19 4.21 -9.69
CA ARG A 271 4.58 5.20 -8.69
C ARG A 271 3.49 6.23 -8.44
N ALA A 272 3.21 6.54 -7.16
CA ALA A 272 2.43 7.70 -6.76
C ALA A 272 3.29 8.96 -6.91
N VAL A 273 2.88 9.89 -7.79
CA VAL A 273 3.69 11.08 -8.15
C VAL A 273 3.06 12.40 -7.70
N VAL A 274 1.75 12.47 -7.51
CA VAL A 274 1.06 13.65 -6.96
C VAL A 274 0.11 13.22 -5.88
N ILE A 275 0.09 13.97 -4.80
CA ILE A 275 -0.94 13.89 -3.77
C ILE A 275 -1.40 15.29 -3.36
N GLU A 276 -2.70 15.53 -3.45
CA GLU A 276 -3.33 16.78 -3.02
C GLU A 276 -4.31 16.50 -1.89
N LEU A 277 -4.12 17.18 -0.78
CA LEU A 277 -4.92 17.02 0.44
C LEU A 277 -4.99 18.34 1.22
N ALA A 278 -5.90 18.42 2.18
CA ALA A 278 -5.97 19.53 3.10
C ALA A 278 -5.20 19.22 4.39
N LEU A 279 -4.40 20.18 4.85
CA LEU A 279 -3.79 20.16 6.17
C LEU A 279 -4.49 21.17 7.11
N VAL A 280 -4.32 20.96 8.39
CA VAL A 280 -4.81 21.90 9.40
C VAL A 280 -3.89 23.11 9.38
N ALA A 281 -4.45 24.30 9.13
CA ALA A 281 -3.69 25.55 9.14
C ALA A 281 -3.72 26.23 10.53
N SER A 282 -4.80 26.03 11.30
CA SER A 282 -4.90 26.50 12.68
C SER A 282 -5.94 25.70 13.46
N GLU A 283 -5.60 25.40 14.73
CA GLU A 283 -6.53 24.85 15.72
C GLU A 283 -6.85 25.90 16.77
N GLU A 284 -8.10 25.97 17.20
CA GLU A 284 -8.49 26.75 18.37
C GLU A 284 -9.51 25.94 19.17
N LYS A 285 -9.20 25.68 20.44
CA LYS A 285 -10.04 24.92 21.39
C LYS A 285 -10.42 23.52 20.87
N GLY A 286 -9.49 22.83 20.17
CA GLY A 286 -9.72 21.49 19.65
C GLY A 286 -10.60 21.43 18.38
N ALA A 287 -10.97 22.57 17.78
CA ALA A 287 -11.69 22.64 16.54
C ALA A 287 -10.78 23.12 15.39
N ILE A 288 -10.81 22.42 14.28
CA ILE A 288 -10.09 22.79 13.05
C ILE A 288 -10.80 24.01 12.44
N LYS A 289 -10.19 25.20 12.55
CA LYS A 289 -10.77 26.44 12.00
C LYS A 289 -10.37 26.71 10.55
N ASN A 290 -9.10 26.48 10.22
CA ASN A 290 -8.60 26.74 8.87
C ASN A 290 -7.96 25.49 8.28
N ARG A 291 -8.19 25.28 6.99
CA ARG A 291 -7.63 24.19 6.18
C ARG A 291 -6.83 24.77 5.05
N GLN A 292 -5.62 24.28 4.86
CA GLN A 292 -4.79 24.65 3.71
C GLN A 292 -4.69 23.42 2.81
N ARG A 293 -5.12 23.57 1.55
CA ARG A 293 -4.88 22.54 0.53
C ARG A 293 -3.43 22.64 0.08
N ILE A 294 -2.74 21.51 0.08
CA ILE A 294 -1.38 21.40 -0.43
C ILE A 294 -1.34 20.34 -1.53
N ALA A 295 -0.47 20.57 -2.51
CA ALA A 295 -0.10 19.58 -3.50
C ALA A 295 1.37 19.24 -3.29
N ILE A 296 1.69 17.96 -3.21
CA ILE A 296 3.05 17.46 -3.14
C ILE A 296 3.28 16.63 -4.40
N GLU A 297 4.29 17.01 -5.14
CA GLU A 297 4.61 16.45 -6.43
C GLU A 297 6.01 15.85 -6.44
N ARG A 298 6.15 14.73 -7.10
CA ARG A 298 7.42 14.06 -7.35
C ARG A 298 7.53 13.74 -8.85
N PHE A 299 7.33 14.75 -9.68
CA PHE A 299 7.61 14.63 -11.10
C PHE A 299 9.12 14.62 -11.32
N LEU A 300 9.55 13.82 -12.25
CA LEU A 300 10.87 13.91 -12.84
C LEU A 300 10.72 14.66 -14.17
N GLU A 301 11.71 15.47 -14.52
CA GLU A 301 11.70 16.26 -15.77
C GLU A 301 11.49 15.39 -17.01
N ASP A 302 12.08 14.19 -17.01
CA ASP A 302 11.85 13.16 -18.04
C ASP A 302 10.99 12.05 -17.49
N PRO A 303 9.80 11.75 -18.08
CA PRO A 303 8.95 10.63 -17.65
C PRO A 303 9.65 9.26 -17.66
N TRP A 304 10.75 9.11 -18.40
CA TRP A 304 11.52 7.87 -18.51
C TRP A 304 12.64 7.74 -17.47
N SER A 305 13.13 8.85 -16.91
CA SER A 305 14.31 8.88 -16.04
C SER A 305 14.10 8.11 -14.73
N GLN A 306 12.85 8.02 -14.26
CA GLN A 306 12.52 7.29 -13.03
C GLN A 306 12.60 5.77 -13.18
N TRP A 307 12.62 5.25 -14.41
CA TRP A 307 12.60 3.83 -14.72
C TRP A 307 13.98 3.26 -15.05
N ASN A 308 14.97 4.12 -15.33
CA ASN A 308 16.33 3.74 -15.71
C ASN A 308 17.27 3.51 -14.51
N ARG A 309 16.78 3.62 -13.27
CA ARG A 309 17.55 3.34 -12.05
C ARG A 309 17.03 2.03 -11.45
N GLY A 310 17.53 0.94 -11.99
CA GLY A 310 17.30 -0.42 -11.52
C GLY A 310 18.39 -0.90 -10.61
#